data_5fc9578c897b3a9c7f062d1adbf23fe5
#
_entry.id   5fc9578c897b3a9c7f062d1adbf23fe5
#
_cell.length_a   1.000
_cell.length_b   1.000
_cell.length_c   1.000
_cell.angle_alpha   90.00
_cell.angle_beta   90.00
_cell.angle_gamma   90.00
#
_symmetry.space_group_name_H-M   'P 1'
#
loop_
_entity.id
_entity.type
_entity.pdbx_description
1 polymer ?
#
loop_
_entity_poly.entity_id
_entity_poly.type
_entity_poly.pdbx_seq_one_letter_code
_entity_poly.pdbx_strand_id
1 'polypeptide(L)'
;MTIRLAVLVSGRGSNLQALLDAIAAGALDAQLVGVFSDRAQAPALARVAPAQRWAAAPNRFPDRAGFDQALGDAVAAVQPDWIVCAGYMRILGAGFVQRFAGRLLNIHPSLLPKYRGLHTHALALAAGDAEHGASVHFVVPELDAGAVIAQVRVPVQAGDRAEDLAQRLLPREHQLLCAVLQLAAAGRLAERDGSVWLDGQCRFSPLRLDCQGMLIP
;
A
#
# COMPACT_ATOMS: atom_id res chain seq x y z
N MET A 1 -14.96 -10.49 -10.63
CA MET A 1 -15.84 -9.33 -10.32
C MET A 1 -14.94 -8.13 -10.15
N THR A 2 -15.10 -7.09 -10.95
CA THR A 2 -14.23 -5.91 -10.94
C THR A 2 -14.29 -5.21 -9.58
N ILE A 3 -13.18 -5.17 -8.84
CA ILE A 3 -13.11 -4.54 -7.53
C ILE A 3 -13.05 -3.01 -7.65
N ARG A 4 -13.65 -2.32 -6.69
CA ARG A 4 -13.63 -0.86 -6.56
C ARG A 4 -12.44 -0.46 -5.67
N LEU A 5 -11.46 0.23 -6.24
CA LEU A 5 -10.21 0.56 -5.59
C LEU A 5 -10.12 2.05 -5.25
N ALA A 6 -9.92 2.38 -3.98
CA ALA A 6 -9.53 3.71 -3.51
C ALA A 6 -8.03 3.74 -3.16
N VAL A 7 -7.33 4.82 -3.48
CA VAL A 7 -5.88 4.92 -3.24
C VAL A 7 -5.56 6.21 -2.47
N LEU A 8 -4.83 6.05 -1.36
CA LEU A 8 -4.33 7.14 -0.52
C LEU A 8 -2.87 7.43 -0.90
N VAL A 9 -2.54 8.70 -1.12
CA VAL A 9 -1.22 9.15 -1.59
C VAL A 9 -0.79 10.44 -0.91
N SER A 10 0.53 10.66 -0.73
CA SER A 10 1.09 11.94 -0.25
C SER A 10 2.14 12.53 -1.18
N GLY A 11 2.63 11.80 -2.18
CA GLY A 11 3.79 12.16 -2.98
C GLY A 11 3.61 11.98 -4.49
N ARG A 12 4.65 11.48 -5.15
CA ARG A 12 4.74 11.34 -6.62
C ARG A 12 3.77 10.32 -7.20
N GLY A 13 3.35 9.30 -6.45
CA GLY A 13 2.37 8.31 -6.87
C GLY A 13 2.88 7.30 -7.91
N SER A 14 4.09 6.80 -7.77
CA SER A 14 4.61 5.76 -8.66
C SER A 14 3.83 4.44 -8.52
N ASN A 15 3.50 4.04 -7.29
CA ASN A 15 2.63 2.88 -7.04
C ASN A 15 1.22 3.10 -7.61
N LEU A 16 0.64 4.32 -7.49
CA LEU A 16 -0.63 4.65 -8.15
C LEU A 16 -0.53 4.49 -9.67
N GLN A 17 0.59 4.97 -10.30
CA GLN A 17 0.78 4.81 -11.74
C GLN A 17 0.82 3.34 -12.14
N ALA A 18 1.57 2.52 -11.41
CA ALA A 18 1.63 1.08 -11.68
C ALA A 18 0.25 0.41 -11.62
N LEU A 19 -0.61 0.81 -10.68
CA LEU A 19 -1.99 0.33 -10.61
C LEU A 19 -2.82 0.78 -11.81
N LEU A 20 -2.71 2.04 -12.21
CA LEU A 20 -3.42 2.57 -13.39
C LEU A 20 -2.99 1.83 -14.66
N ASP A 21 -1.70 1.58 -14.84
CA ASP A 21 -1.15 0.87 -15.99
C ASP A 21 -1.64 -0.59 -16.01
N ALA A 22 -1.67 -1.26 -14.86
CA ALA A 22 -2.17 -2.63 -14.74
C ALA A 22 -3.68 -2.74 -15.04
N ILE A 23 -4.47 -1.77 -14.59
CA ILE A 23 -5.91 -1.67 -14.91
C ILE A 23 -6.10 -1.44 -16.41
N ALA A 24 -5.39 -0.48 -16.99
CA ALA A 24 -5.50 -0.16 -18.41
C ALA A 24 -5.09 -1.33 -19.32
N ALA A 25 -4.09 -2.11 -18.90
CA ALA A 25 -3.65 -3.32 -19.59
C ALA A 25 -4.57 -4.54 -19.39
N GLY A 26 -5.62 -4.44 -18.56
CA GLY A 26 -6.47 -5.56 -18.20
C GLY A 26 -5.78 -6.61 -17.31
N ALA A 27 -4.60 -6.32 -16.77
CA ALA A 27 -3.86 -7.19 -15.88
C ALA A 27 -4.40 -7.19 -14.44
N LEU A 28 -5.12 -6.14 -14.06
CA LEU A 28 -5.81 -6.02 -12.77
C LEU A 28 -7.31 -5.72 -13.01
N ASP A 29 -8.18 -6.65 -12.62
CA ASP A 29 -9.64 -6.48 -12.71
C ASP A 29 -10.13 -5.55 -11.59
N ALA A 30 -9.88 -4.26 -11.77
CA ALA A 30 -10.22 -3.21 -10.81
C ALA A 30 -10.70 -1.94 -11.51
N GLN A 31 -11.55 -1.18 -10.82
CA GLN A 31 -11.91 0.19 -11.16
C GLN A 31 -11.36 1.14 -10.10
N LEU A 32 -10.54 2.10 -10.50
CA LEU A 32 -10.14 3.18 -9.60
C LEU A 32 -11.33 4.12 -9.36
N VAL A 33 -11.83 4.16 -8.12
CA VAL A 33 -13.01 4.97 -7.75
C VAL A 33 -12.64 6.29 -7.08
N GLY A 34 -11.41 6.45 -6.57
CA GLY A 34 -10.94 7.70 -6.01
C GLY A 34 -9.47 7.68 -5.59
N VAL A 35 -8.84 8.86 -5.65
CA VAL A 35 -7.50 9.11 -5.13
C VAL A 35 -7.57 10.21 -4.09
N PHE A 36 -7.05 9.93 -2.90
CA PHE A 36 -7.18 10.74 -1.70
C PHE A 36 -5.81 11.19 -1.22
N SER A 37 -5.66 12.47 -0.88
CA SER A 37 -4.38 13.00 -0.43
C SER A 37 -4.51 13.97 0.75
N ASP A 38 -3.56 13.88 1.67
CA ASP A 38 -3.31 14.85 2.74
C ASP A 38 -2.61 16.13 2.23
N ARG A 39 -2.28 16.17 0.92
CA ARG A 39 -1.57 17.28 0.26
C ARG A 39 -2.29 17.65 -1.02
N ALA A 40 -2.85 18.88 -1.05
CA ALA A 40 -3.59 19.39 -2.22
C ALA A 40 -2.73 19.46 -3.49
N GLN A 41 -1.42 19.57 -3.36
CA GLN A 41 -0.47 19.67 -4.47
C GLN A 41 0.30 18.37 -4.71
N ALA A 42 -0.15 17.22 -4.18
CA ALA A 42 0.51 15.95 -4.43
C ALA A 42 0.55 15.65 -5.95
N PRO A 43 1.74 15.44 -6.55
CA PRO A 43 1.84 15.17 -7.99
C PRO A 43 1.04 13.94 -8.43
N ALA A 44 0.81 13.00 -7.53
CA ALA A 44 -0.04 11.83 -7.77
C ALA A 44 -1.46 12.19 -8.23
N LEU A 45 -2.03 13.29 -7.74
CA LEU A 45 -3.37 13.73 -8.11
C LEU A 45 -3.49 14.08 -9.61
N ALA A 46 -2.41 14.53 -10.25
CA ALA A 46 -2.41 14.85 -11.67
C ALA A 46 -2.57 13.61 -12.58
N ARG A 47 -2.41 12.40 -12.03
CA ARG A 47 -2.51 11.13 -12.78
C ARG A 47 -3.95 10.69 -13.04
N VAL A 48 -4.94 11.30 -12.40
CA VAL A 48 -6.35 10.93 -12.51
C VAL A 48 -7.22 12.12 -12.83
N ALA A 49 -8.45 11.88 -13.32
CA ALA A 49 -9.40 12.94 -13.63
C ALA A 49 -9.79 13.76 -12.38
N PRO A 50 -10.09 15.04 -12.50
CA PRO A 50 -10.46 15.89 -11.35
C PRO A 50 -11.60 15.31 -10.51
N ALA A 51 -12.59 14.68 -11.14
CA ALA A 51 -13.73 14.06 -10.44
C ALA A 51 -13.36 12.87 -9.54
N GLN A 52 -12.19 12.29 -9.72
CA GLN A 52 -11.67 11.17 -8.91
C GLN A 52 -10.74 11.64 -7.78
N ARG A 53 -10.55 12.95 -7.60
CA ARG A 53 -9.59 13.51 -6.64
C ARG A 53 -10.30 14.02 -5.41
N TRP A 54 -9.78 13.64 -4.26
CA TRP A 54 -10.05 14.33 -3.02
C TRP A 54 -8.72 14.72 -2.38
N ALA A 55 -8.59 15.96 -1.95
CA ALA A 55 -7.40 16.39 -1.23
C ALA A 55 -7.75 17.50 -0.24
N ALA A 56 -7.23 17.37 0.96
CA ALA A 56 -7.37 18.38 1.99
C ALA A 56 -6.09 18.49 2.82
N ALA A 57 -5.68 19.71 3.13
CA ALA A 57 -4.56 19.94 4.02
C ALA A 57 -5.01 19.72 5.48
N PRO A 58 -4.31 18.91 6.28
CA PRO A 58 -4.71 18.60 7.66
C PRO A 58 -4.89 19.81 8.56
N ASN A 59 -4.11 20.88 8.33
CA ASN A 59 -4.21 22.13 9.07
C ASN A 59 -5.49 22.95 8.82
N ARG A 60 -6.35 22.50 7.93
CA ARG A 60 -7.70 23.08 7.73
C ARG A 60 -8.76 22.47 8.65
N PHE A 61 -8.39 21.51 9.47
CA PHE A 61 -9.26 20.84 10.43
C PHE A 61 -8.84 21.19 11.85
N PRO A 62 -9.78 21.18 12.81
CA PRO A 62 -9.49 21.54 14.20
C PRO A 62 -8.41 20.66 14.82
N ASP A 63 -8.41 19.38 14.46
CA ASP A 63 -7.49 18.38 14.97
C ASP A 63 -7.32 17.21 13.96
N ARG A 64 -6.52 16.22 14.37
CA ARG A 64 -6.29 15.02 13.58
C ARG A 64 -7.58 14.21 13.37
N ALA A 65 -8.42 14.11 14.38
CA ALA A 65 -9.64 13.31 14.32
C ALA A 65 -10.62 13.90 13.29
N GLY A 66 -10.77 15.22 13.24
CA GLY A 66 -11.60 15.92 12.25
C GLY A 66 -11.12 15.69 10.82
N PHE A 67 -9.80 15.71 10.59
CA PHE A 67 -9.24 15.37 9.28
C PHE A 67 -9.52 13.90 8.91
N ASP A 68 -9.23 12.97 9.83
CA ASP A 68 -9.41 11.53 9.59
C ASP A 68 -10.89 11.18 9.36
N GLN A 69 -11.82 11.87 10.04
CA GLN A 69 -13.26 11.74 9.79
C GLN A 69 -13.63 12.20 8.38
N ALA A 70 -13.18 13.40 7.97
CA ALA A 70 -13.49 13.93 6.63
C ALA A 70 -12.88 13.05 5.52
N LEU A 71 -11.66 12.57 5.70
CA LEU A 71 -11.03 11.60 4.79
C LEU A 71 -11.86 10.31 4.73
N GLY A 72 -12.27 9.78 5.88
CA GLY A 72 -13.08 8.56 5.99
C GLY A 72 -14.42 8.69 5.29
N ASP A 73 -15.09 9.84 5.42
CA ASP A 73 -16.38 10.11 4.76
C ASP A 73 -16.20 10.22 3.25
N ALA A 74 -15.16 10.90 2.79
CA ALA A 74 -14.84 11.00 1.37
C ALA A 74 -14.51 9.63 0.75
N VAL A 75 -13.76 8.79 1.44
CA VAL A 75 -13.45 7.42 1.00
C VAL A 75 -14.71 6.56 1.00
N ALA A 76 -15.54 6.62 2.03
CA ALA A 76 -16.78 5.84 2.09
C ALA A 76 -17.79 6.23 1.01
N ALA A 77 -17.84 7.51 0.63
CA ALA A 77 -18.75 8.01 -0.41
C ALA A 77 -18.54 7.35 -1.78
N VAL A 78 -17.31 6.91 -2.08
CA VAL A 78 -17.00 6.20 -3.32
C VAL A 78 -17.14 4.67 -3.20
N GLN A 79 -17.58 4.16 -2.05
CA GLN A 79 -17.88 2.75 -1.80
C GLN A 79 -16.79 1.80 -2.32
N PRO A 80 -15.53 1.90 -1.84
CA PRO A 80 -14.47 1.02 -2.30
C PRO A 80 -14.60 -0.38 -1.68
N ASP A 81 -14.26 -1.41 -2.46
CA ASP A 81 -14.04 -2.75 -1.94
C ASP A 81 -12.69 -2.84 -1.20
N TRP A 82 -11.67 -2.19 -1.77
CA TRP A 82 -10.32 -2.14 -1.22
C TRP A 82 -9.76 -0.72 -1.20
N ILE A 83 -8.95 -0.45 -0.19
CA ILE A 83 -8.25 0.82 0.01
C ILE A 83 -6.76 0.53 0.10
N VAL A 84 -5.94 1.28 -0.65
CA VAL A 84 -4.49 1.12 -0.66
C VAL A 84 -3.80 2.40 -0.22
N CYS A 85 -2.98 2.32 0.81
CA CYS A 85 -1.99 3.33 1.13
C CYS A 85 -0.77 3.14 0.21
N ALA A 86 -0.65 3.97 -0.82
CA ALA A 86 0.40 3.93 -1.82
C ALA A 86 1.38 5.11 -1.65
N GLY A 87 2.19 5.07 -0.61
CA GLY A 87 3.03 6.18 -0.21
C GLY A 87 2.24 7.30 0.48
N TYR A 88 1.28 6.93 1.32
CA TYR A 88 0.58 7.84 2.22
C TYR A 88 1.40 8.03 3.49
N MET A 89 1.80 9.28 3.77
CA MET A 89 2.82 9.57 4.79
C MET A 89 2.26 9.94 6.17
N ARG A 90 0.95 9.94 6.34
CA ARG A 90 0.33 10.18 7.64
C ARG A 90 -0.10 8.87 8.27
N ILE A 91 0.05 8.79 9.59
CA ILE A 91 -0.52 7.68 10.36
C ILE A 91 -2.04 7.89 10.40
N LEU A 92 -2.80 6.93 9.95
CA LEU A 92 -4.26 6.91 10.02
C LEU A 92 -4.72 6.70 11.47
N GLY A 93 -5.74 7.42 11.89
CA GLY A 93 -6.30 7.26 13.25
C GLY A 93 -7.05 5.94 13.39
N ALA A 94 -7.17 5.46 14.63
CA ALA A 94 -7.83 4.18 14.93
C ALA A 94 -9.27 4.10 14.39
N GLY A 95 -10.03 5.21 14.46
CA GLY A 95 -11.39 5.28 13.92
C GLY A 95 -11.46 5.07 12.40
N PHE A 96 -10.50 5.64 11.63
CA PHE A 96 -10.40 5.39 10.20
C PHE A 96 -10.06 3.93 9.93
N VAL A 97 -9.03 3.40 10.61
CA VAL A 97 -8.59 2.01 10.43
C VAL A 97 -9.71 1.01 10.75
N GLN A 98 -10.43 1.21 11.86
CA GLN A 98 -11.55 0.36 12.25
C GLN A 98 -12.70 0.40 11.25
N ARG A 99 -13.03 1.59 10.70
CA ARG A 99 -14.07 1.76 9.69
C ARG A 99 -13.82 0.92 8.42
N PHE A 100 -12.55 0.71 8.09
CA PHE A 100 -12.13 0.01 6.87
C PHE A 100 -11.35 -1.27 7.18
N ALA A 101 -11.50 -1.83 8.37
CA ALA A 101 -10.82 -3.05 8.78
C ALA A 101 -11.02 -4.19 7.78
N GLY A 102 -9.98 -4.99 7.56
CA GLY A 102 -9.99 -6.12 6.64
C GLY A 102 -9.93 -5.79 5.14
N ARG A 103 -9.95 -4.50 4.76
CA ARG A 103 -9.88 -4.05 3.35
C ARG A 103 -8.95 -2.84 3.13
N LEU A 104 -8.11 -2.54 4.10
CA LEU A 104 -7.14 -1.46 4.05
C LEU A 104 -5.74 -2.06 3.98
N LEU A 105 -5.03 -1.80 2.88
CA LEU A 105 -3.69 -2.32 2.59
C LEU A 105 -2.66 -1.19 2.59
N ASN A 106 -1.43 -1.52 2.94
CA ASN A 106 -0.27 -0.64 2.77
C ASN A 106 0.86 -1.37 2.07
N ILE A 107 1.58 -0.66 1.20
CA ILE A 107 2.89 -1.07 0.68
C ILE A 107 3.98 -0.36 1.47
N HIS A 108 4.83 -1.12 2.12
CA HIS A 108 5.89 -0.63 2.99
C HIS A 108 7.26 -1.10 2.49
N PRO A 109 8.24 -0.18 2.29
CA PRO A 109 9.53 -0.52 1.69
C PRO A 109 10.50 -1.14 2.71
N SER A 110 10.09 -2.22 3.37
CA SER A 110 10.94 -3.08 4.18
C SER A 110 10.43 -4.53 4.23
N LEU A 111 11.28 -5.44 4.67
CA LEU A 111 10.90 -6.82 4.99
C LEU A 111 10.34 -6.86 6.42
N LEU A 112 9.07 -6.46 6.59
CA LEU A 112 8.42 -6.48 7.89
C LEU A 112 8.56 -7.86 8.58
N PRO A 113 8.77 -7.90 9.91
CA PRO A 113 8.64 -6.80 10.88
C PRO A 113 9.87 -5.89 11.03
N LYS A 114 10.93 -6.06 10.21
CA LYS A 114 12.09 -5.17 10.22
C LYS A 114 11.72 -3.76 9.74
N TYR A 115 12.27 -2.75 10.37
CA TYR A 115 12.24 -1.34 9.91
C TYR A 115 10.82 -0.81 9.66
N ARG A 116 9.94 -0.88 10.67
CA ARG A 116 8.67 -0.16 10.68
C ARG A 116 8.92 1.35 10.62
N GLY A 117 8.03 2.10 9.99
CA GLY A 117 8.14 3.56 9.89
C GLY A 117 9.04 4.05 8.76
N LEU A 118 9.79 5.12 8.99
CA LEU A 118 10.52 5.84 7.96
C LEU A 118 11.98 5.38 7.82
N HIS A 119 12.63 5.81 6.73
CA HIS A 119 14.07 5.62 6.45
C HIS A 119 14.55 4.17 6.34
N THR A 120 13.69 3.27 5.91
CA THR A 120 13.91 1.83 5.87
C THR A 120 15.14 1.41 5.09
N HIS A 121 15.41 2.04 3.93
CA HIS A 121 16.60 1.77 3.11
C HIS A 121 17.90 2.13 3.85
N ALA A 122 17.93 3.29 4.49
CA ALA A 122 19.10 3.72 5.27
C ALA A 122 19.32 2.81 6.48
N LEU A 123 18.26 2.37 7.14
CA LEU A 123 18.33 1.44 8.27
C LEU A 123 18.87 0.07 7.85
N ALA A 124 18.41 -0.47 6.71
CA ALA A 124 18.90 -1.74 6.18
C ALA A 124 20.40 -1.68 5.82
N LEU A 125 20.83 -0.58 5.18
CA LEU A 125 22.24 -0.35 4.88
C LEU A 125 23.10 -0.22 6.15
N ALA A 126 22.64 0.54 7.12
CA ALA A 126 23.34 0.74 8.39
C ALA A 126 23.47 -0.57 9.20
N ALA A 127 22.49 -1.47 9.09
CA ALA A 127 22.51 -2.79 9.72
C ALA A 127 23.39 -3.81 8.99
N GLY A 128 23.86 -3.48 7.79
CA GLY A 128 24.65 -4.41 6.97
C GLY A 128 23.82 -5.59 6.44
N ASP A 129 22.52 -5.42 6.26
CA ASP A 129 21.65 -6.47 5.73
C ASP A 129 22.10 -6.84 4.30
N ALA A 130 22.19 -8.13 4.01
CA ALA A 130 22.50 -8.62 2.67
C ALA A 130 21.32 -8.48 1.69
N GLU A 131 20.09 -8.42 2.22
CA GLU A 131 18.86 -8.27 1.46
C GLU A 131 17.97 -7.19 2.08
N HIS A 132 17.26 -6.50 1.24
CA HIS A 132 16.19 -5.58 1.59
C HIS A 132 14.93 -5.93 0.80
N GLY A 133 13.82 -5.22 1.01
CA GLY A 133 12.62 -5.52 0.25
C GLY A 133 11.43 -4.64 0.57
N ALA A 134 10.26 -5.10 0.13
CA ALA A 134 8.99 -4.48 0.44
C ALA A 134 7.97 -5.51 0.91
N SER A 135 6.99 -5.04 1.68
CA SER A 135 5.88 -5.82 2.20
C SER A 135 4.55 -5.16 1.85
N VAL A 136 3.58 -5.95 1.38
CA VAL A 136 2.17 -5.55 1.40
C VAL A 136 1.53 -6.20 2.62
N HIS A 137 0.86 -5.39 3.43
CA HIS A 137 0.24 -5.84 4.68
C HIS A 137 -1.12 -5.18 4.90
N PHE A 138 -1.95 -5.79 5.72
CA PHE A 138 -3.16 -5.15 6.24
C PHE A 138 -2.79 -4.02 7.20
N VAL A 139 -3.57 -2.95 7.18
CA VAL A 139 -3.35 -1.82 8.09
C VAL A 139 -4.16 -2.03 9.36
N VAL A 140 -3.47 -1.91 10.49
CA VAL A 140 -4.02 -1.90 11.85
C VAL A 140 -3.64 -0.59 12.53
N PRO A 141 -4.25 -0.25 13.69
CA PRO A 141 -3.94 1.01 14.38
C PRO A 141 -2.46 1.18 14.79
N GLU A 142 -1.77 0.08 15.05
CA GLU A 142 -0.33 0.08 15.32
C GLU A 142 0.46 0.21 14.02
N LEU A 143 1.45 1.10 14.01
CA LEU A 143 2.24 1.43 12.81
C LEU A 143 2.94 0.19 12.22
N ASP A 144 2.65 -0.10 10.96
CA ASP A 144 3.22 -1.18 10.14
C ASP A 144 3.25 -2.55 10.87
N ALA A 145 2.24 -2.81 11.72
CA ALA A 145 2.16 -4.01 12.56
C ALA A 145 1.14 -5.04 12.08
N GLY A 146 0.34 -4.71 11.07
CA GLY A 146 -0.69 -5.61 10.56
C GLY A 146 -0.12 -6.82 9.82
N ALA A 147 -0.96 -7.84 9.65
CA ALA A 147 -0.60 -9.10 9.03
C ALA A 147 0.00 -8.90 7.62
N VAL A 148 1.21 -9.41 7.40
CA VAL A 148 1.92 -9.31 6.13
C VAL A 148 1.40 -10.35 5.15
N ILE A 149 0.91 -9.87 4.00
CA ILE A 149 0.32 -10.71 2.96
C ILE A 149 1.41 -11.30 2.06
N ALA A 150 2.28 -10.42 1.56
CA ALA A 150 3.34 -10.82 0.64
C ALA A 150 4.56 -9.91 0.76
N GLN A 151 5.71 -10.44 0.37
CA GLN A 151 6.99 -9.73 0.38
C GLN A 151 7.74 -9.94 -0.92
N VAL A 152 8.57 -8.95 -1.27
CA VAL A 152 9.58 -9.07 -2.33
C VAL A 152 10.95 -8.71 -1.77
N ARG A 153 11.98 -9.38 -2.28
CA ARG A 153 13.36 -9.17 -1.87
C ARG A 153 14.21 -8.65 -3.02
N VAL A 154 15.17 -7.82 -2.68
CA VAL A 154 16.24 -7.36 -3.58
C VAL A 154 17.58 -7.45 -2.84
N PRO A 155 18.70 -7.77 -3.52
CA PRO A 155 20.01 -7.78 -2.89
C PRO A 155 20.44 -6.35 -2.56
N VAL A 156 21.13 -6.19 -1.43
CA VAL A 156 21.91 -5.01 -1.12
C VAL A 156 23.30 -5.20 -1.74
N GLN A 157 23.75 -4.22 -2.52
CA GLN A 157 25.04 -4.27 -3.21
C GLN A 157 26.09 -3.45 -2.46
N ALA A 158 27.33 -3.85 -2.55
CA ALA A 158 28.42 -3.09 -1.96
C ALA A 158 28.48 -1.66 -2.55
N GLY A 159 28.51 -0.67 -1.66
CA GLY A 159 28.54 0.73 -2.06
C GLY A 159 27.17 1.35 -2.35
N ASP A 160 26.06 0.61 -2.20
CA ASP A 160 24.72 1.18 -2.30
C ASP A 160 24.52 2.36 -1.34
N ARG A 161 23.92 3.41 -1.83
CA ARG A 161 23.28 4.45 -1.04
C ARG A 161 21.78 4.13 -0.91
N ALA A 162 21.09 4.80 0.01
CA ALA A 162 19.65 4.61 0.22
C ALA A 162 18.83 4.84 -1.07
N GLU A 163 19.23 5.81 -1.90
CA GLU A 163 18.59 6.11 -3.18
C GLU A 163 18.79 4.99 -4.20
N ASP A 164 19.97 4.38 -4.26
CA ASP A 164 20.29 3.30 -5.21
C ASP A 164 19.45 2.06 -4.86
N LEU A 165 19.37 1.73 -3.57
CA LEU A 165 18.55 0.63 -3.07
C LEU A 165 17.04 0.89 -3.30
N ALA A 166 16.57 2.12 -3.07
CA ALA A 166 15.19 2.53 -3.35
C ALA A 166 14.83 2.40 -4.83
N GLN A 167 15.72 2.83 -5.73
CA GLN A 167 15.52 2.72 -7.18
C GLN A 167 15.47 1.26 -7.63
N ARG A 168 16.29 0.39 -7.05
CA ARG A 168 16.28 -1.05 -7.34
C ARG A 168 15.01 -1.71 -6.85
N LEU A 169 14.50 -1.32 -5.68
CA LEU A 169 13.31 -1.89 -5.08
C LEU A 169 12.02 -1.45 -5.76
N LEU A 170 11.92 -0.20 -6.21
CA LEU A 170 10.68 0.43 -6.69
C LEU A 170 9.93 -0.37 -7.76
N PRO A 171 10.56 -0.92 -8.83
CA PRO A 171 9.85 -1.75 -9.80
C PRO A 171 9.27 -3.03 -9.18
N ARG A 172 9.94 -3.57 -8.16
CA ARG A 172 9.49 -4.77 -7.45
C ARG A 172 8.32 -4.47 -6.51
N GLU A 173 8.30 -3.28 -5.89
CA GLU A 173 7.13 -2.80 -5.13
C GLU A 173 5.89 -2.73 -6.01
N HIS A 174 6.02 -2.17 -7.23
CA HIS A 174 4.92 -2.08 -8.20
C HIS A 174 4.35 -3.47 -8.52
N GLN A 175 5.23 -4.43 -8.83
CA GLN A 175 4.83 -5.80 -9.12
C GLN A 175 4.15 -6.46 -7.92
N LEU A 176 4.73 -6.31 -6.73
CA LEU A 176 4.18 -6.90 -5.50
C LEU A 176 2.77 -6.39 -5.20
N LEU A 177 2.58 -5.07 -5.28
CA LEU A 177 1.28 -4.46 -5.01
C LEU A 177 0.22 -4.92 -6.01
N CYS A 178 0.56 -4.94 -7.30
CA CYS A 178 -0.35 -5.44 -8.34
C CYS A 178 -0.70 -6.93 -8.12
N ALA A 179 0.28 -7.77 -7.81
CA ALA A 179 0.06 -9.19 -7.59
C ALA A 179 -0.84 -9.47 -6.36
N VAL A 180 -0.69 -8.72 -5.27
CA VAL A 180 -1.58 -8.84 -4.11
C VAL A 180 -3.00 -8.37 -4.46
N LEU A 181 -3.15 -7.29 -5.21
CA LEU A 181 -4.47 -6.81 -5.63
C LEU A 181 -5.16 -7.74 -6.64
N GLN A 182 -4.41 -8.50 -7.43
CA GLN A 182 -4.98 -9.59 -8.26
C GLN A 182 -5.60 -10.69 -7.38
N LEU A 183 -4.98 -11.06 -6.25
CA LEU A 183 -5.60 -11.98 -5.29
C LEU A 183 -6.88 -11.40 -4.69
N ALA A 184 -6.88 -10.12 -4.36
CA ALA A 184 -8.04 -9.41 -3.85
C ALA A 184 -9.18 -9.37 -4.89
N ALA A 185 -8.88 -9.04 -6.15
CA ALA A 185 -9.84 -9.01 -7.26
C ALA A 185 -10.44 -10.39 -7.57
N ALA A 186 -9.64 -11.44 -7.38
CA ALA A 186 -10.10 -12.82 -7.52
C ALA A 186 -10.93 -13.33 -6.32
N GLY A 187 -11.14 -12.50 -5.28
CA GLY A 187 -11.87 -12.90 -4.06
C GLY A 187 -11.12 -13.93 -3.19
N ARG A 188 -9.80 -14.06 -3.40
CA ARG A 188 -8.96 -15.07 -2.75
C ARG A 188 -8.35 -14.60 -1.44
N LEU A 189 -8.27 -13.27 -1.23
CA LEU A 189 -7.63 -12.64 -0.09
C LEU A 189 -8.68 -12.15 0.93
N ALA A 190 -8.47 -12.46 2.20
CA ALA A 190 -9.24 -11.92 3.31
C ALA A 190 -8.36 -11.71 4.55
N GLU A 191 -8.81 -10.85 5.45
CA GLU A 191 -8.29 -10.71 6.81
C GLU A 191 -9.34 -11.27 7.78
N ARG A 192 -8.91 -12.08 8.75
CA ARG A 192 -9.76 -12.57 9.84
C ARG A 192 -8.92 -12.67 11.11
N ASP A 193 -9.40 -12.06 12.16
CA ASP A 193 -8.77 -12.11 13.50
C ASP A 193 -7.26 -11.76 13.48
N GLY A 194 -6.88 -10.73 12.71
CA GLY A 194 -5.50 -10.29 12.58
C GLY A 194 -4.61 -11.20 11.72
N SER A 195 -5.19 -12.15 11.00
CA SER A 195 -4.46 -13.11 10.17
C SER A 195 -4.82 -13.01 8.69
N VAL A 196 -3.85 -13.31 7.82
CA VAL A 196 -4.07 -13.42 6.38
C VAL A 196 -4.76 -14.74 6.05
N TRP A 197 -5.84 -14.69 5.29
CA TRP A 197 -6.51 -15.84 4.73
C TRP A 197 -6.42 -15.82 3.21
N LEU A 198 -5.97 -16.92 2.62
CA LEU A 198 -5.87 -17.11 1.19
C LEU A 198 -6.65 -18.36 0.80
N ASP A 199 -7.58 -18.23 -0.16
CA ASP A 199 -8.44 -19.34 -0.61
C ASP A 199 -9.17 -20.04 0.55
N GLY A 200 -9.57 -19.27 1.56
CA GLY A 200 -10.24 -19.81 2.74
C GLY A 200 -9.34 -20.49 3.76
N GLN A 201 -8.02 -20.45 3.58
CA GLN A 201 -7.03 -21.03 4.50
C GLN A 201 -6.20 -19.95 5.18
N CYS A 202 -5.97 -20.09 6.50
CA CYS A 202 -5.11 -19.19 7.26
C CYS A 202 -3.64 -19.37 6.82
N ARG A 203 -2.94 -18.26 6.63
CA ARG A 203 -1.51 -18.24 6.28
C ARG A 203 -0.68 -17.81 7.48
N PHE A 204 0.35 -18.60 7.81
CA PHE A 204 1.27 -18.33 8.91
C PHE A 204 2.57 -17.65 8.45
N SER A 205 2.78 -17.59 7.14
CA SER A 205 3.94 -16.91 6.54
C SER A 205 3.50 -16.12 5.31
N PRO A 206 4.15 -14.95 5.06
CA PRO A 206 3.88 -14.17 3.86
C PRO A 206 4.18 -14.94 2.59
N LEU A 207 3.41 -14.66 1.53
CA LEU A 207 3.77 -15.07 0.17
C LEU A 207 5.05 -14.34 -0.27
N ARG A 208 5.76 -14.90 -1.23
CA ARG A 208 6.94 -14.30 -1.83
C ARG A 208 6.69 -13.99 -3.30
N LEU A 209 7.08 -12.81 -3.74
CA LEU A 209 7.09 -12.48 -5.16
C LEU A 209 8.39 -13.01 -5.79
N ASP A 210 8.28 -13.93 -6.72
CA ASP A 210 9.42 -14.48 -7.45
C ASP A 210 9.94 -13.54 -8.55
N CYS A 211 10.99 -13.94 -9.28
CA CYS A 211 11.58 -13.15 -10.37
C CYS A 211 10.65 -13.01 -11.59
N GLN A 212 9.66 -13.86 -11.73
CA GLN A 212 8.66 -13.82 -12.81
C GLN A 212 7.44 -12.95 -12.45
N GLY A 213 7.38 -12.42 -11.22
CA GLY A 213 6.25 -11.61 -10.74
C GLY A 213 5.07 -12.45 -10.23
N MET A 214 5.29 -13.73 -9.93
CA MET A 214 4.29 -14.62 -9.37
C MET A 214 4.41 -14.69 -7.84
N LEU A 215 3.26 -14.73 -7.15
CA LEU A 215 3.22 -14.97 -5.71
C LEU A 215 3.28 -16.48 -5.43
N ILE A 216 4.30 -16.89 -4.71
CA ILE A 216 4.56 -18.25 -4.28
C ILE A 216 4.54 -18.35 -2.74
N PRO A 217 4.25 -19.54 -2.17
CA PRO A 217 4.26 -19.79 -0.73
C PRO A 217 5.57 -19.47 -0.05
#